data_76c09b6b3abf096f46114e3d01610b46
#
_entry.id   76c09b6b3abf096f46114e3d01610b46
#
_cell.length_a   1.000
_cell.length_b   1.000
_cell.length_c   1.000
_cell.angle_alpha   90.00
_cell.angle_beta   90.00
_cell.angle_gamma   90.00
#
_symmetry.space_group_name_H-M   'P 1'
#
loop_
_entity.id
_entity.type
_entity.pdbx_description
1 polymer ?
#
loop_
_entity_poly.entity_id
_entity_poly.type
_entity_poly.pdbx_seq_one_letter_code
_entity_poly.pdbx_strand_id
1 'polypeptide(L)'
;MKQVIKILVVICCIPLLVFGISSMFFPSFMIELCQLKSVGTFGLQSIRANFGGLFFSGVVLSLLGLYTKNKTWYQATLILVSIILFGRIISILLDGWTNLGLPALVIESTLVVVLLIAIKNLETFKK
;
A
#
# COMPACT_ATOMS: atom_id res chain seq x y z
N MET A 1 0.21 -19.71 10.84
CA MET A 1 0.74 -18.33 10.97
C MET A 1 0.52 -17.85 12.38
N LYS A 2 1.56 -17.33 13.04
CA LYS A 2 1.45 -16.82 14.42
C LYS A 2 0.44 -15.68 14.50
N GLN A 3 -0.35 -15.61 15.58
CA GLN A 3 -1.40 -14.59 15.77
C GLN A 3 -0.86 -13.16 15.60
N VAL A 4 0.33 -12.91 16.14
CA VAL A 4 1.01 -11.60 16.05
C VAL A 4 1.18 -11.14 14.59
N ILE A 5 1.56 -12.03 13.67
CA ILE A 5 1.77 -11.68 12.26
C ILE A 5 0.45 -11.32 11.58
N LYS A 6 -0.65 -12.01 11.93
CA LYS A 6 -1.98 -11.64 11.42
C LYS A 6 -2.36 -10.23 11.84
N ILE A 7 -2.14 -9.91 13.11
CA ILE A 7 -2.42 -8.59 13.67
C ILE A 7 -1.57 -7.52 12.96
N LEU A 8 -0.28 -7.78 12.76
CA LEU A 8 0.60 -6.85 12.06
C LEU A 8 0.15 -6.60 10.61
N VAL A 9 -0.24 -7.64 9.88
CA VAL A 9 -0.78 -7.47 8.51
C VAL A 9 -2.04 -6.62 8.52
N VAL A 10 -2.97 -6.86 9.45
CA VAL A 10 -4.20 -6.05 9.57
C VAL A 10 -3.88 -4.60 9.87
N ILE A 11 -2.98 -4.33 10.83
CA ILE A 11 -2.54 -2.97 11.17
C ILE A 11 -1.94 -2.27 9.93
N CYS A 12 -1.08 -2.97 9.17
CA CYS A 12 -0.48 -2.44 7.95
C CYS A 12 -1.48 -2.20 6.82
N CYS A 13 -2.65 -2.88 6.83
CA CYS A 13 -3.71 -2.61 5.87
C CYS A 13 -4.47 -1.30 6.17
N ILE A 14 -4.43 -0.79 7.40
CA ILE A 14 -5.18 0.41 7.79
C ILE A 14 -4.78 1.64 6.95
N PRO A 15 -3.49 2.01 6.81
CA PRO A 15 -3.10 3.13 5.95
C PRO A 15 -3.56 2.93 4.50
N LEU A 16 -3.37 1.74 3.92
CA LEU A 16 -3.81 1.45 2.56
C LEU A 16 -5.33 1.61 2.40
N LEU A 17 -6.10 1.18 3.40
CA LEU A 17 -7.55 1.31 3.40
C LEU A 17 -7.97 2.79 3.48
N VAL A 18 -7.35 3.56 4.37
CA VAL A 18 -7.60 5.00 4.52
C VAL A 18 -7.31 5.74 3.22
N PHE A 19 -6.14 5.51 2.62
CA PHE A 19 -5.78 6.12 1.34
C PHE A 19 -6.69 5.66 0.20
N GLY A 20 -7.06 4.38 0.15
CA GLY A 20 -7.96 3.83 -0.85
C GLY A 20 -9.35 4.48 -0.79
N ILE A 21 -9.97 4.51 0.39
CA ILE A 21 -11.30 5.10 0.61
C ILE A 21 -11.24 6.62 0.36
N SER A 22 -10.23 7.31 0.89
CA SER A 22 -10.10 8.75 0.70
C SER A 22 -9.94 9.12 -0.78
N SER A 23 -9.13 8.37 -1.53
CA SER A 23 -8.97 8.62 -2.97
C SER A 23 -10.25 8.36 -3.75
N MET A 24 -11.04 7.34 -3.39
CA MET A 24 -12.28 7.00 -4.08
C MET A 24 -13.41 7.96 -3.77
N PHE A 25 -13.64 8.26 -2.50
CA PHE A 25 -14.84 8.99 -2.06
C PHE A 25 -14.58 10.46 -1.77
N PHE A 26 -13.38 10.80 -1.31
CA PHE A 26 -12.98 12.15 -0.90
C PHE A 26 -11.70 12.61 -1.63
N PRO A 27 -11.69 12.65 -2.98
CA PRO A 27 -10.47 12.93 -3.74
C PRO A 27 -9.87 14.31 -3.47
N SER A 28 -10.66 15.29 -3.04
CA SER A 28 -10.17 16.62 -2.63
C SER A 28 -9.19 16.54 -1.46
N PHE A 29 -9.47 15.69 -0.48
CA PHE A 29 -8.57 15.43 0.65
C PHE A 29 -7.23 14.84 0.17
N MET A 30 -7.26 13.88 -0.76
CA MET A 30 -6.04 13.28 -1.31
C MET A 30 -5.25 14.25 -2.19
N ILE A 31 -5.95 15.11 -2.94
CA ILE A 31 -5.32 16.17 -3.75
C ILE A 31 -4.52 17.10 -2.86
N GLU A 32 -5.12 17.56 -1.77
CA GLU A 32 -4.48 18.45 -0.80
C GLU A 32 -3.31 17.76 -0.08
N LEU A 33 -3.54 16.56 0.45
CA LEU A 33 -2.53 15.80 1.18
C LEU A 33 -1.29 15.49 0.32
N CYS A 34 -1.50 15.11 -0.94
CA CYS A 34 -0.42 14.77 -1.88
C CYS A 34 0.07 15.97 -2.69
N GLN A 35 -0.44 17.18 -2.44
CA GLN A 35 -0.12 18.42 -3.17
C GLN A 35 -0.31 18.27 -4.69
N LEU A 36 -1.33 17.51 -5.10
CA LEU A 36 -1.68 17.30 -6.50
C LEU A 36 -2.60 18.42 -7.02
N LYS A 37 -2.71 18.51 -8.33
CA LYS A 37 -3.74 19.32 -8.99
C LYS A 37 -4.56 18.42 -9.92
N SER A 38 -5.88 18.41 -9.75
CA SER A 38 -6.77 17.79 -10.72
C SER A 38 -7.22 18.82 -11.74
N VAL A 39 -7.11 18.49 -13.01
CA VAL A 39 -7.64 19.33 -14.08
C VAL A 39 -8.89 18.66 -14.64
N GLY A 40 -10.04 19.32 -14.44
CA GLY A 40 -11.33 18.86 -14.93
C GLY A 40 -11.80 17.52 -14.33
N THR A 41 -12.89 17.01 -14.87
CA THR A 41 -13.54 15.77 -14.41
C THR A 41 -12.66 14.54 -14.62
N PHE A 42 -11.90 14.50 -15.72
CA PHE A 42 -11.00 13.38 -16.00
C PHE A 42 -9.87 13.25 -14.97
N GLY A 43 -9.31 14.37 -14.49
CA GLY A 43 -8.33 14.37 -13.43
C GLY A 43 -8.88 13.75 -12.13
N LEU A 44 -10.12 14.09 -11.76
CA LEU A 44 -10.79 13.48 -10.59
C LEU A 44 -11.04 11.98 -10.78
N GLN A 45 -11.49 11.56 -11.98
CA GLN A 45 -11.69 10.15 -12.31
C GLN A 45 -10.37 9.37 -12.19
N SER A 46 -9.26 9.93 -12.69
CA SER A 46 -7.94 9.31 -12.62
C SER A 46 -7.46 9.13 -11.18
N ILE A 47 -7.68 10.11 -10.31
CA ILE A 47 -7.34 9.99 -8.88
C ILE A 47 -8.16 8.88 -8.22
N ARG A 48 -9.47 8.84 -8.45
CA ARG A 48 -10.35 7.81 -7.90
C ARG A 48 -9.96 6.40 -8.38
N ALA A 49 -9.74 6.23 -9.68
CA ALA A 49 -9.44 4.93 -10.27
C ALA A 49 -8.01 4.47 -9.95
N ASN A 50 -7.01 5.30 -10.22
CA ASN A 50 -5.61 4.91 -10.12
C ASN A 50 -5.14 4.84 -8.67
N PHE A 51 -5.29 5.91 -7.88
CA PHE A 51 -4.89 5.90 -6.48
C PHE A 51 -5.83 5.06 -5.62
N GLY A 52 -7.14 5.27 -5.74
CA GLY A 52 -8.13 4.52 -4.98
C GLY A 52 -8.07 3.03 -5.30
N GLY A 53 -8.04 2.67 -6.58
CA GLY A 53 -7.93 1.28 -7.03
C GLY A 53 -6.64 0.61 -6.59
N LEU A 54 -5.50 1.30 -6.71
CA LEU A 54 -4.19 0.78 -6.31
C LEU A 54 -4.14 0.44 -4.82
N PHE A 55 -4.48 1.39 -3.96
CA PHE A 55 -4.43 1.18 -2.50
C PHE A 55 -5.46 0.16 -2.04
N PHE A 56 -6.68 0.22 -2.59
CA PHE A 56 -7.73 -0.73 -2.22
C PHE A 56 -7.41 -2.17 -2.66
N SER A 57 -6.79 -2.35 -3.83
CA SER A 57 -6.33 -3.68 -4.26
C SER A 57 -5.27 -4.26 -3.32
N GLY A 58 -4.35 -3.46 -2.80
CA GLY A 58 -3.38 -3.89 -1.79
C GLY A 58 -4.05 -4.43 -0.52
N VAL A 59 -5.13 -3.79 -0.06
CA VAL A 59 -5.94 -4.27 1.08
C VAL A 59 -6.59 -5.61 0.75
N VAL A 60 -7.30 -5.70 -0.39
CA VAL A 60 -8.01 -6.92 -0.80
C VAL A 60 -7.05 -8.10 -0.92
N LEU A 61 -5.91 -7.93 -1.59
CA LEU A 61 -4.89 -8.96 -1.73
C LEU A 61 -4.33 -9.41 -0.38
N SER A 62 -4.05 -8.48 0.53
CA SER A 62 -3.56 -8.80 1.88
C SER A 62 -4.59 -9.58 2.69
N LEU A 63 -5.88 -9.19 2.64
CA LEU A 63 -6.97 -9.91 3.30
C LEU A 63 -7.20 -11.30 2.69
N LEU A 64 -7.09 -11.45 1.38
CA LEU A 64 -7.13 -12.76 0.72
C LEU A 64 -5.99 -13.65 1.23
N GLY A 65 -4.78 -13.10 1.42
CA GLY A 65 -3.67 -13.82 2.03
C GLY A 65 -3.97 -14.30 3.45
N LEU A 66 -4.63 -13.48 4.26
CA LEU A 66 -5.05 -13.84 5.62
C LEU A 66 -6.11 -14.94 5.63
N TYR A 67 -7.12 -14.79 4.77
CA TYR A 67 -8.26 -15.71 4.72
C TYR A 67 -7.88 -17.07 4.13
N THR A 68 -7.21 -17.07 2.98
CA THR A 68 -6.86 -18.30 2.26
C THR A 68 -5.58 -18.97 2.79
N LYS A 69 -4.81 -18.29 3.63
CA LYS A 69 -3.47 -18.71 4.09
C LYS A 69 -2.53 -19.06 2.93
N ASN A 70 -2.73 -18.42 1.78
CA ASN A 70 -1.92 -18.63 0.58
C ASN A 70 -0.92 -17.48 0.42
N LYS A 71 0.37 -17.84 0.40
CA LYS A 71 1.45 -16.87 0.28
C LYS A 71 1.42 -16.06 -1.03
N THR A 72 0.82 -16.59 -2.09
CA THR A 72 0.75 -15.92 -3.40
C THR A 72 0.10 -14.54 -3.30
N TRP A 73 -0.92 -14.39 -2.46
CA TRP A 73 -1.59 -13.10 -2.25
C TRP A 73 -0.68 -12.08 -1.58
N TYR A 74 0.10 -12.51 -0.58
CA TYR A 74 1.10 -11.65 0.05
C TYR A 74 2.25 -11.29 -0.90
N GLN A 75 2.66 -12.22 -1.77
CA GLN A 75 3.65 -11.95 -2.81
C GLN A 75 3.14 -10.92 -3.81
N ALA A 76 1.88 -11.00 -4.23
CA ALA A 76 1.25 -10.01 -5.10
C ALA A 76 1.24 -8.62 -4.46
N THR A 77 0.83 -8.51 -3.19
CA THR A 77 0.86 -7.24 -2.45
C THR A 77 2.30 -6.74 -2.28
N LEU A 78 3.24 -7.63 -1.99
CA LEU A 78 4.65 -7.28 -1.83
C LEU A 78 5.22 -6.67 -3.11
N ILE A 79 4.95 -7.27 -4.27
CA ILE A 79 5.39 -6.74 -5.57
C ILE A 79 4.80 -5.34 -5.79
N LEU A 80 3.50 -5.17 -5.57
CA LEU A 80 2.81 -3.89 -5.72
C LEU A 80 3.45 -2.80 -4.85
N VAL A 81 3.63 -3.06 -3.56
CA VAL A 81 4.19 -2.07 -2.63
C VAL A 81 5.68 -1.82 -2.90
N SER A 82 6.43 -2.84 -3.32
CA SER A 82 7.85 -2.69 -3.68
C SER A 82 8.04 -1.79 -4.90
N ILE A 83 7.14 -1.85 -5.88
CA ILE A 83 7.17 -0.97 -7.06
C ILE A 83 6.87 0.47 -6.65
N ILE A 84 5.92 0.70 -5.74
CA ILE A 84 5.60 2.03 -5.20
C ILE A 84 6.82 2.60 -4.46
N LEU A 85 7.42 1.80 -3.58
CA LEU A 85 8.62 2.17 -2.82
C LEU A 85 9.80 2.49 -3.75
N PHE A 86 10.00 1.71 -4.79
CA PHE A 86 11.02 1.96 -5.82
C PHE A 86 10.79 3.29 -6.54
N GLY A 87 9.54 3.58 -6.94
CA GLY A 87 9.16 4.86 -7.53
C GLY A 87 9.45 6.04 -6.60
N ARG A 88 9.24 5.88 -5.29
CA ARG A 88 9.57 6.89 -4.29
C ARG A 88 11.09 7.13 -4.17
N ILE A 89 11.89 6.07 -4.23
CA ILE A 89 13.36 6.18 -4.23
C ILE A 89 13.83 6.96 -5.46
N ILE A 90 13.27 6.64 -6.64
CA ILE A 90 13.58 7.39 -7.88
C ILE A 90 13.22 8.88 -7.72
N SER A 91 12.04 9.19 -7.18
CA SER A 91 11.60 10.57 -6.95
C SER A 91 12.55 11.32 -6.01
N ILE A 92 13.01 10.68 -4.93
CA ILE A 92 14.00 11.29 -4.02
C ILE A 92 15.30 11.62 -4.75
N LEU A 93 15.73 10.77 -5.68
CA LEU A 93 16.98 10.97 -6.44
C LEU A 93 16.85 12.05 -7.52
N LEU A 94 15.68 12.15 -8.16
CA LEU A 94 15.46 13.09 -9.29
C LEU A 94 14.88 14.44 -8.84
N ASP A 95 13.93 14.41 -7.90
CA ASP A 95 13.14 15.58 -7.48
C ASP A 95 13.63 16.17 -6.15
N GLY A 96 14.43 15.39 -5.41
CA GLY A 96 14.97 15.78 -4.10
C GLY A 96 14.13 15.28 -2.92
N TRP A 97 14.68 15.52 -1.73
CA TRP A 97 14.06 15.10 -0.46
C TRP A 97 12.94 16.05 -0.02
N THR A 98 11.86 15.50 0.49
CA THR A 98 10.79 16.27 1.15
C THR A 98 10.35 15.59 2.46
N ASN A 99 10.17 16.38 3.52
CA ASN A 99 9.69 15.88 4.81
C ASN A 99 8.25 15.35 4.72
N LEU A 100 7.45 15.81 3.75
CA LEU A 100 6.10 15.30 3.51
C LEU A 100 6.10 13.86 2.96
N GLY A 101 7.18 13.44 2.31
CA GLY A 101 7.34 12.07 1.80
C GLY A 101 7.77 11.06 2.87
N LEU A 102 8.30 11.52 4.01
CA LEU A 102 8.82 10.63 5.05
C LEU A 102 7.78 9.67 5.64
N PRO A 103 6.58 10.10 6.04
CA PRO A 103 5.56 9.17 6.56
C PRO A 103 5.21 8.06 5.57
N ALA A 104 5.08 8.39 4.29
CA ALA A 104 4.78 7.42 3.25
C ALA A 104 5.93 6.41 3.07
N LEU A 105 7.19 6.88 3.05
CA LEU A 105 8.37 6.02 2.98
C LEU A 105 8.42 5.03 4.15
N VAL A 106 8.14 5.49 5.38
CA VAL A 106 8.10 4.63 6.58
C VAL A 106 6.99 3.59 6.48
N ILE A 107 5.78 4.00 6.08
CA ILE A 107 4.62 3.10 5.94
C ILE A 107 4.92 2.02 4.90
N GLU A 108 5.39 2.40 3.71
CA GLU A 108 5.70 1.48 2.61
C GLU A 108 6.82 0.50 2.97
N SER A 109 7.90 0.98 3.59
CA SER A 109 9.01 0.13 4.06
C SER A 109 8.55 -0.85 5.13
N THR A 110 7.75 -0.40 6.10
CA THR A 110 7.20 -1.26 7.15
C THR A 110 6.31 -2.34 6.56
N LEU A 111 5.46 -1.98 5.59
CA LEU A 111 4.58 -2.93 4.91
C LEU A 111 5.37 -4.01 4.16
N VAL A 112 6.43 -3.64 3.45
CA VAL A 112 7.35 -4.59 2.78
C VAL A 112 7.92 -5.58 3.80
N VAL A 113 8.44 -5.11 4.92
CA VAL A 113 9.03 -5.97 5.96
C VAL A 113 7.98 -6.92 6.55
N VAL A 114 6.79 -6.43 6.88
CA VAL A 114 5.70 -7.25 7.45
C VAL A 114 5.25 -8.32 6.46
N LEU A 115 5.11 -7.99 5.16
CA LEU A 115 4.73 -8.95 4.13
C LEU A 115 5.80 -10.04 3.93
N LEU A 116 7.09 -9.69 3.95
CA LEU A 116 8.19 -10.66 3.89
C LEU A 116 8.13 -11.64 5.07
N ILE A 117 7.91 -11.13 6.29
CA ILE A 117 7.74 -11.96 7.49
C ILE A 117 6.52 -12.87 7.36
N ALA A 118 5.40 -12.37 6.84
CA ALA A 118 4.19 -13.14 6.64
C ALA A 118 4.39 -14.29 5.64
N ILE A 119 5.06 -14.02 4.51
CA ILE A 119 5.39 -15.02 3.49
C ILE A 119 6.28 -16.12 4.09
N LYS A 120 7.39 -15.74 4.76
CA LYS A 120 8.32 -16.68 5.38
C LYS A 120 7.64 -17.56 6.43
N ASN A 121 6.73 -16.99 7.20
CA ASN A 121 6.00 -17.74 8.23
C ASN A 121 5.05 -18.78 7.64
N LEU A 122 4.43 -18.51 6.48
CA LEU A 122 3.58 -19.48 5.77
C LEU A 122 4.39 -20.62 5.13
N GLU A 123 5.64 -20.36 4.72
CA GLU A 123 6.52 -21.40 4.18
C GLU A 123 6.97 -22.40 5.23
N THR A 124 7.23 -21.95 6.44
CA THR A 124 7.68 -22.80 7.56
C THR A 124 6.59 -23.80 7.99
N PHE A 125 5.30 -23.51 7.76
CA PHE A 125 4.19 -24.41 8.11
C PHE A 125 3.82 -25.43 7.03
N LYS A 126 4.43 -25.35 5.84
CA LYS A 126 4.22 -26.35 4.76
C LYS A 126 5.27 -27.46 4.72
N LYS A 127 6.28 -27.38 5.57
CA LYS A 127 7.26 -28.48 5.84
C LYS A 127 6.84 -29.26 7.07
#